data_a34d50c5bce93fffbd5536e9ef90759d
#
_entry.id   a34d50c5bce93fffbd5536e9ef90759d
#
_cell.length_a   1.000
_cell.length_b   1.000
_cell.length_c   1.000
_cell.angle_alpha   90.00
_cell.angle_beta   90.00
_cell.angle_gamma   90.00
#
_symmetry.space_group_name_H-M   'P 1'
#
loop_
_entity.id
_entity.type
_entity.pdbx_description
1 polymer ?
#
loop_
_entity_poly.entity_id
_entity_poly.type
_entity_poly.pdbx_seq_one_letter_code
_entity_poly.pdbx_strand_id
1 'polypeptide(L)'
;YAEAALLNGTTTIFCDSHEIGNVMDVAGVEAMLEDARQAPLSIFLTVPSTVPATSAALETAGGDLTPDKIAGLFDRWPEAVALGEKMDFVPVCMGDERSHAILAAALQRGRPVSGHVYGREFVAAYAASGVTDTHEAIDRDIADDLLDAGVWIFLRGGPPTTPWHSLPQAIRTITELGASHKRTAVCTDDRDADDLMLFGLDWVVREAVKAGMSPEQAWSMGSLHGATRFAMDGEIGGLGGGRRADLVLLDDGLKPQSTWYGGELVVENGKITPRLDQALSQRYQYPKAAYATVKLPAQVKLTPELPTKACTVNAIKTALPGITLIHDKVAIAPASDWPTLFARHGLCFVAVIERHGKSAGNVAHGLLK
;
A
#
# COMPACT_ATOMS: atom_id res chain seq x y z
N TYR A 1 2.99 -14.18 2.58
CA TYR A 1 2.06 -13.44 1.72
C TYR A 1 1.40 -14.35 0.66
N ALA A 2 2.17 -15.07 -0.17
CA ALA A 2 1.66 -15.88 -1.30
C ALA A 2 0.59 -16.90 -0.89
N GLU A 3 0.76 -17.58 0.25
CA GLU A 3 -0.24 -18.49 0.78
C GLU A 3 -1.60 -17.82 1.00
N ALA A 4 -1.61 -16.71 1.74
CA ALA A 4 -2.82 -15.97 2.03
C ALA A 4 -3.48 -15.42 0.75
N ALA A 5 -2.68 -14.88 -0.18
CA ALA A 5 -3.17 -14.39 -1.46
C ALA A 5 -3.88 -15.49 -2.26
N LEU A 6 -3.24 -16.66 -2.41
CA LEU A 6 -3.79 -17.78 -3.18
C LEU A 6 -5.01 -18.42 -2.51
N LEU A 7 -5.03 -18.52 -1.17
CA LEU A 7 -6.22 -18.96 -0.42
C LEU A 7 -7.43 -18.07 -0.66
N ASN A 8 -7.18 -16.77 -0.86
CA ASN A 8 -8.19 -15.78 -1.18
C ASN A 8 -8.40 -15.56 -2.70
N GLY A 9 -7.89 -16.47 -3.54
CA GLY A 9 -8.08 -16.44 -4.99
C GLY A 9 -7.24 -15.41 -5.75
N THR A 10 -6.30 -14.74 -5.09
CA THR A 10 -5.42 -13.75 -5.74
C THR A 10 -4.22 -14.45 -6.35
N THR A 11 -4.08 -14.41 -7.66
CA THR A 11 -3.01 -15.07 -8.44
C THR A 11 -1.96 -14.10 -8.97
N THR A 12 -2.28 -12.82 -8.99
CA THR A 12 -1.37 -11.75 -9.44
C THR A 12 -1.53 -10.53 -8.56
N ILE A 13 -0.42 -9.92 -8.19
CA ILE A 13 -0.39 -8.65 -7.47
C ILE A 13 0.50 -7.63 -8.17
N PHE A 14 0.16 -6.37 -8.01
CA PHE A 14 0.97 -5.20 -8.34
C PHE A 14 1.29 -4.52 -7.02
N CYS A 15 2.56 -4.40 -6.68
CA CYS A 15 2.98 -3.88 -5.38
C CYS A 15 4.09 -2.85 -5.51
N ASP A 16 4.16 -1.95 -4.56
CA ASP A 16 5.26 -1.03 -4.35
C ASP A 16 6.20 -1.59 -3.27
N SER A 17 7.48 -1.30 -3.34
CA SER A 17 8.50 -1.78 -2.40
C SER A 17 9.25 -0.62 -1.74
N HIS A 18 8.55 0.49 -1.49
CA HIS A 18 9.19 1.71 -0.98
C HIS A 18 9.82 1.54 0.40
N GLU A 19 9.29 0.68 1.28
CA GLU A 19 9.87 0.44 2.60
C GLU A 19 11.27 -0.16 2.49
N ILE A 20 11.43 -1.25 1.73
CA ILE A 20 12.76 -1.86 1.55
C ILE A 20 13.67 -0.97 0.71
N GLY A 21 13.10 -0.22 -0.24
CA GLY A 21 13.80 0.81 -1.00
C GLY A 21 14.33 1.92 -0.10
N ASN A 22 13.55 2.36 0.88
CA ASN A 22 13.97 3.37 1.86
C ASN A 22 15.13 2.88 2.76
N VAL A 23 15.18 1.58 3.05
CA VAL A 23 16.23 0.97 3.89
C VAL A 23 17.51 0.65 3.07
N MET A 24 17.36 0.07 1.89
CA MET A 24 18.47 -0.52 1.12
C MET A 24 18.64 0.06 -0.29
N ASP A 25 17.89 1.09 -0.66
CA ASP A 25 17.98 1.68 -2.00
C ASP A 25 17.62 0.66 -3.10
N VAL A 26 18.22 0.75 -4.26
CA VAL A 26 18.03 -0.18 -5.40
C VAL A 26 18.23 -1.63 -4.98
N ALA A 27 19.23 -1.91 -4.15
CA ALA A 27 19.52 -3.28 -3.71
C ALA A 27 18.36 -3.92 -2.94
N GLY A 28 17.58 -3.13 -2.20
CA GLY A 28 16.38 -3.61 -1.51
C GLY A 28 15.26 -3.97 -2.49
N VAL A 29 15.02 -3.09 -3.46
CA VAL A 29 14.03 -3.31 -4.52
C VAL A 29 14.37 -4.56 -5.33
N GLU A 30 15.64 -4.72 -5.73
CA GLU A 30 16.11 -5.89 -6.49
C GLU A 30 16.00 -7.18 -5.67
N ALA A 31 16.35 -7.16 -4.39
CA ALA A 31 16.21 -8.33 -3.52
C ALA A 31 14.72 -8.76 -3.39
N MET A 32 13.79 -7.82 -3.30
CA MET A 32 12.36 -8.13 -3.28
C MET A 32 11.89 -8.72 -4.63
N LEU A 33 12.40 -8.23 -5.76
CA LEU A 33 12.09 -8.79 -7.07
C LEU A 33 12.63 -10.22 -7.23
N GLU A 34 13.83 -10.49 -6.72
CA GLU A 34 14.42 -11.84 -6.72
C GLU A 34 13.61 -12.80 -5.84
N ASP A 35 13.14 -12.36 -4.68
CA ASP A 35 12.22 -13.11 -3.81
C ASP A 35 10.89 -13.38 -4.53
N ALA A 36 10.32 -12.35 -5.16
CA ALA A 36 9.08 -12.44 -5.91
C ALA A 36 9.12 -13.49 -7.03
N ARG A 37 10.25 -13.64 -7.72
CA ARG A 37 10.45 -14.68 -8.77
C ARG A 37 10.41 -16.10 -8.24
N GLN A 38 10.64 -16.31 -6.95
CA GLN A 38 10.58 -17.62 -6.30
C GLN A 38 9.20 -17.91 -5.73
N ALA A 39 8.34 -16.92 -5.62
CA ALA A 39 7.00 -17.09 -5.08
C ALA A 39 6.10 -17.85 -6.08
N PRO A 40 5.23 -18.75 -5.62
CA PRO A 40 4.22 -19.40 -6.46
C PRO A 40 3.03 -18.47 -6.77
N LEU A 41 3.32 -17.22 -7.10
CA LEU A 41 2.38 -16.11 -7.30
C LEU A 41 3.02 -15.14 -8.28
N SER A 42 2.26 -14.52 -9.16
CA SER A 42 2.80 -13.45 -10.00
C SER A 42 2.85 -12.14 -9.25
N ILE A 43 4.04 -11.57 -9.15
CA ILE A 43 4.29 -10.31 -8.45
C ILE A 43 4.95 -9.34 -9.44
N PHE A 44 4.24 -8.26 -9.74
CA PHE A 44 4.74 -7.17 -10.58
C PHE A 44 5.01 -5.95 -9.71
N LEU A 45 6.10 -5.27 -10.03
CA LEU A 45 6.54 -4.12 -9.28
C LEU A 45 5.98 -2.83 -9.90
N THR A 46 5.41 -2.00 -9.07
CA THR A 46 5.33 -0.57 -9.31
C THR A 46 6.56 0.06 -8.64
N VAL A 47 7.50 0.57 -9.44
CA VAL A 47 8.81 1.03 -8.94
C VAL A 47 8.63 2.17 -7.95
N PRO A 48 9.19 2.10 -6.73
CA PRO A 48 9.02 3.15 -5.73
C PRO A 48 9.43 4.53 -6.23
N SER A 49 8.56 5.50 -6.04
CA SER A 49 8.74 6.86 -6.58
C SER A 49 9.06 7.91 -5.54
N THR A 50 8.82 7.62 -4.25
CA THR A 50 8.95 8.56 -3.15
C THR A 50 9.87 7.96 -2.08
N VAL A 51 11.15 7.82 -2.42
CA VAL A 51 12.22 7.36 -1.53
C VAL A 51 13.37 8.39 -1.58
N PRO A 52 13.70 9.02 -0.45
CA PRO A 52 13.05 8.91 0.87
C PRO A 52 11.62 9.46 0.87
N ALA A 53 10.77 8.91 1.75
CA ALA A 53 9.36 9.32 1.84
C ALA A 53 9.18 10.76 2.33
N THR A 54 10.14 11.30 3.10
CA THR A 54 10.12 12.68 3.59
C THR A 54 11.39 13.42 3.14
N SER A 55 12.43 13.40 3.97
CA SER A 55 13.72 14.03 3.66
C SER A 55 14.86 13.26 4.30
N ALA A 56 16.08 13.42 3.78
CA ALA A 56 17.27 12.81 4.34
C ALA A 56 17.56 13.22 5.81
N ALA A 57 16.97 14.30 6.29
CA ALA A 57 17.08 14.74 7.68
C ALA A 57 16.19 13.90 8.62
N LEU A 58 15.07 13.38 8.12
CA LEU A 58 14.12 12.57 8.88
C LEU A 58 14.26 11.07 8.58
N GLU A 59 14.62 10.72 7.33
CA GLU A 59 14.83 9.33 6.91
C GLU A 59 16.27 8.91 7.10
N THR A 60 16.55 8.21 8.19
CA THR A 60 17.93 7.89 8.61
C THR A 60 18.50 6.63 7.96
N ALA A 61 17.68 5.78 7.32
CA ALA A 61 18.13 4.58 6.63
C ALA A 61 19.06 4.88 5.44
N GLY A 62 18.72 5.89 4.64
CA GLY A 62 19.59 6.47 3.61
C GLY A 62 19.35 5.94 2.21
N GLY A 63 18.22 5.28 1.96
CA GLY A 63 17.76 5.02 0.61
C GLY A 63 17.42 6.34 -0.11
N ASP A 64 17.80 6.43 -1.37
CA ASP A 64 17.54 7.59 -2.23
C ASP A 64 17.38 7.14 -3.68
N LEU A 65 16.14 6.89 -4.10
CA LEU A 65 15.82 6.49 -5.46
C LEU A 65 15.76 7.72 -6.37
N THR A 66 16.89 7.99 -7.02
CA THR A 66 17.01 9.07 -8.00
C THR A 66 16.31 8.69 -9.32
N PRO A 67 15.99 9.66 -10.20
CA PRO A 67 15.43 9.38 -11.53
C PRO A 67 16.22 8.35 -12.33
N ASP A 68 17.57 8.41 -12.30
CA ASP A 68 18.43 7.47 -13.01
C ASP A 68 18.35 6.06 -12.44
N LYS A 69 18.27 5.90 -11.13
CA LYS A 69 18.09 4.61 -10.48
C LYS A 69 16.74 3.98 -10.83
N ILE A 70 15.67 4.78 -10.82
CA ILE A 70 14.32 4.35 -11.23
C ILE A 70 14.33 3.93 -12.70
N ALA A 71 14.93 4.73 -13.58
CA ALA A 71 15.12 4.40 -14.97
C ALA A 71 15.85 3.06 -15.15
N GLY A 72 16.94 2.87 -14.40
CA GLY A 72 17.73 1.63 -14.41
C GLY A 72 16.94 0.40 -13.92
N LEU A 73 16.02 0.54 -12.98
CA LEU A 73 15.11 -0.54 -12.54
C LEU A 73 14.17 -0.95 -13.68
N PHE A 74 13.53 0.01 -14.36
CA PHE A 74 12.69 -0.27 -15.52
C PHE A 74 13.46 -0.97 -16.66
N ASP A 75 14.70 -0.57 -16.89
CA ASP A 75 15.52 -1.11 -17.99
C ASP A 75 16.02 -2.53 -17.71
N ARG A 76 16.19 -2.92 -16.45
CA ARG A 76 16.70 -4.24 -16.04
C ARG A 76 15.62 -5.27 -15.72
N TRP A 77 14.47 -4.83 -15.21
CA TRP A 77 13.46 -5.72 -14.64
C TRP A 77 12.15 -5.66 -15.42
N PRO A 78 11.82 -6.68 -16.22
CA PRO A 78 10.55 -6.72 -16.97
C PRO A 78 9.32 -6.72 -16.05
N GLU A 79 9.47 -7.19 -14.80
CA GLU A 79 8.43 -7.15 -13.78
C GLU A 79 8.14 -5.74 -13.25
N ALA A 80 9.01 -4.76 -13.54
CA ALA A 80 8.77 -3.35 -13.23
C ALA A 80 7.82 -2.75 -14.28
N VAL A 81 6.52 -2.79 -14.00
CA VAL A 81 5.47 -2.47 -14.98
C VAL A 81 4.95 -1.04 -14.89
N ALA A 82 5.11 -0.38 -13.75
CA ALA A 82 4.62 0.98 -13.51
C ALA A 82 5.55 1.72 -12.54
N LEU A 83 5.43 3.03 -12.46
CA LEU A 83 5.94 3.80 -11.34
C LEU A 83 4.99 3.66 -10.16
N GLY A 84 5.50 3.29 -9.00
CA GLY A 84 4.74 3.13 -7.78
C GLY A 84 4.37 4.43 -7.15
N GLU A 85 3.52 4.37 -6.14
CA GLU A 85 2.71 5.49 -5.71
C GLU A 85 3.51 6.78 -5.46
N LYS A 86 3.09 7.81 -6.18
CA LYS A 86 3.69 9.14 -6.07
C LYS A 86 3.09 9.85 -4.86
N MET A 87 3.61 9.58 -3.66
CA MET A 87 3.05 10.06 -2.39
C MET A 87 3.22 11.57 -2.18
N ASP A 88 4.25 12.18 -2.75
CA ASP A 88 4.56 13.59 -2.63
C ASP A 88 3.73 14.48 -3.59
N PHE A 89 2.40 14.28 -3.58
CA PHE A 89 1.50 14.99 -4.52
C PHE A 89 1.57 16.52 -4.39
N VAL A 90 1.82 17.06 -3.22
CA VAL A 90 1.97 18.51 -3.04
C VAL A 90 3.20 19.05 -3.79
N PRO A 91 4.43 18.51 -3.60
CA PRO A 91 5.57 18.84 -4.44
C PRO A 91 5.31 18.70 -5.94
N VAL A 92 4.67 17.60 -6.37
CA VAL A 92 4.30 17.39 -7.78
C VAL A 92 3.44 18.56 -8.30
N CYS A 93 2.37 18.89 -7.57
CA CYS A 93 1.45 19.94 -7.96
C CYS A 93 2.07 21.35 -7.91
N MET A 94 3.13 21.53 -7.12
CA MET A 94 3.87 22.80 -7.01
C MET A 94 5.06 22.89 -7.97
N GLY A 95 5.28 21.88 -8.81
CA GLY A 95 6.31 21.92 -9.86
C GLY A 95 7.72 21.55 -9.37
N ASP A 96 7.86 20.75 -8.32
CA ASP A 96 9.16 20.29 -7.83
C ASP A 96 9.95 19.55 -8.91
N GLU A 97 11.16 20.02 -9.20
CA GLU A 97 11.99 19.49 -10.28
C GLU A 97 12.33 18.00 -10.10
N ARG A 98 12.65 17.57 -8.87
CA ARG A 98 12.96 16.17 -8.58
C ARG A 98 11.75 15.28 -8.81
N SER A 99 10.60 15.67 -8.29
CA SER A 99 9.35 14.92 -8.44
C SER A 99 8.98 14.76 -9.91
N HIS A 100 9.10 15.82 -10.70
CA HIS A 100 8.85 15.76 -12.15
C HIS A 100 9.89 14.95 -12.92
N ALA A 101 11.18 14.98 -12.54
CA ALA A 101 12.20 14.14 -13.14
C ALA A 101 11.93 12.65 -12.89
N ILE A 102 11.43 12.29 -11.71
CA ILE A 102 11.00 10.92 -11.38
C ILE A 102 9.81 10.49 -12.25
N LEU A 103 8.79 11.34 -12.38
CA LEU A 103 7.66 11.08 -13.29
C LEU A 103 8.13 10.87 -14.73
N ALA A 104 9.04 11.73 -15.22
CA ALA A 104 9.59 11.64 -16.56
C ALA A 104 10.33 10.32 -16.81
N ALA A 105 11.02 9.75 -15.82
CA ALA A 105 11.71 8.47 -15.94
C ALA A 105 10.77 7.31 -16.33
N ALA A 106 9.53 7.33 -15.84
CA ALA A 106 8.49 6.37 -16.20
C ALA A 106 7.77 6.74 -17.52
N LEU A 107 7.30 7.97 -17.63
CA LEU A 107 6.49 8.43 -18.77
C LEU A 107 7.24 8.33 -20.10
N GLN A 108 8.55 8.63 -20.14
CA GLN A 108 9.40 8.47 -21.33
C GLN A 108 9.55 7.01 -21.77
N ARG A 109 9.28 6.06 -20.88
CA ARG A 109 9.28 4.61 -21.14
C ARG A 109 7.88 4.06 -21.43
N GLY A 110 6.88 4.94 -21.52
CA GLY A 110 5.48 4.53 -21.70
C GLY A 110 4.93 3.75 -20.50
N ARG A 111 5.57 3.89 -19.32
CA ARG A 111 5.09 3.23 -18.10
C ARG A 111 4.01 4.07 -17.43
N PRO A 112 2.91 3.45 -16.99
CA PRO A 112 1.90 4.15 -16.21
C PRO A 112 2.44 4.59 -14.84
N VAL A 113 1.83 5.63 -14.28
CA VAL A 113 2.21 6.18 -12.97
C VAL A 113 1.05 6.02 -12.01
N SER A 114 1.28 5.31 -10.92
CA SER A 114 0.35 5.19 -9.80
C SER A 114 0.55 6.34 -8.81
N GLY A 115 -0.53 6.76 -8.17
CA GLY A 115 -0.54 7.93 -7.33
C GLY A 115 -1.17 7.72 -5.96
N HIS A 116 -1.10 8.82 -5.18
CA HIS A 116 -1.57 8.91 -3.82
C HIS A 116 -2.06 10.34 -3.57
N VAL A 117 -3.32 10.64 -3.90
CA VAL A 117 -3.89 11.98 -3.72
C VAL A 117 -5.27 11.91 -3.07
N TYR A 118 -5.46 12.67 -1.99
CA TYR A 118 -6.71 12.76 -1.24
C TYR A 118 -7.23 14.20 -1.07
N GLY A 119 -6.52 15.20 -1.59
CA GLY A 119 -6.96 16.61 -1.58
C GLY A 119 -7.59 16.98 -2.92
N ARG A 120 -8.89 17.33 -2.94
CA ARG A 120 -9.64 17.68 -4.15
C ARG A 120 -8.99 18.81 -4.94
N GLU A 121 -8.41 19.80 -4.25
CA GLU A 121 -7.73 20.96 -4.83
C GLU A 121 -6.49 20.58 -5.66
N PHE A 122 -5.94 19.38 -5.46
CA PHE A 122 -4.77 18.89 -6.16
C PHE A 122 -5.09 17.99 -7.36
N VAL A 123 -6.32 17.47 -7.47
CA VAL A 123 -6.69 16.44 -8.47
C VAL A 123 -6.33 16.85 -9.88
N ALA A 124 -6.70 18.07 -10.30
CA ALA A 124 -6.46 18.53 -11.68
C ALA A 124 -4.96 18.67 -12.00
N ALA A 125 -4.18 19.29 -11.10
CA ALA A 125 -2.74 19.46 -11.30
C ALA A 125 -2.01 18.13 -11.26
N TYR A 126 -2.42 17.23 -10.37
CA TYR A 126 -1.85 15.90 -10.24
C TYR A 126 -2.12 15.02 -11.46
N ALA A 127 -3.35 15.00 -11.97
CA ALA A 127 -3.69 14.32 -13.22
C ALA A 127 -2.90 14.90 -14.42
N ALA A 128 -2.77 16.23 -14.48
CA ALA A 128 -2.00 16.91 -15.54
C ALA A 128 -0.49 16.55 -15.51
N SER A 129 0.05 16.12 -14.39
CA SER A 129 1.44 15.67 -14.26
C SER A 129 1.71 14.30 -14.86
N GLY A 130 0.66 13.57 -15.29
CA GLY A 130 0.76 12.23 -15.87
C GLY A 130 0.48 11.09 -14.89
N VAL A 131 0.07 11.39 -13.66
CA VAL A 131 -0.44 10.37 -12.72
C VAL A 131 -1.83 9.94 -13.15
N THR A 132 -2.08 8.64 -13.21
CA THR A 132 -3.29 8.11 -13.85
C THR A 132 -4.12 7.18 -12.98
N ASP A 133 -3.72 6.94 -11.73
CA ASP A 133 -4.56 6.31 -10.70
C ASP A 133 -4.27 6.84 -9.30
N THR A 134 -5.15 6.51 -8.37
CA THR A 134 -4.93 6.66 -6.93
C THR A 134 -5.82 5.70 -6.15
N HIS A 135 -5.37 5.26 -4.99
CA HIS A 135 -6.16 4.46 -4.04
C HIS A 135 -6.73 5.31 -2.88
N GLU A 136 -6.52 6.63 -2.92
CA GLU A 136 -6.92 7.58 -1.88
C GLU A 136 -8.25 8.29 -2.16
N ALA A 137 -9.16 7.67 -2.92
CA ALA A 137 -10.52 8.18 -3.05
C ALA A 137 -11.28 7.97 -1.75
N ILE A 138 -11.15 8.92 -0.81
CA ILE A 138 -11.64 8.81 0.57
C ILE A 138 -13.16 8.97 0.71
N ASP A 139 -13.80 9.62 -0.25
CA ASP A 139 -15.24 9.81 -0.28
C ASP A 139 -15.77 9.86 -1.72
N ARG A 140 -17.11 10.02 -1.86
CA ARG A 140 -17.79 10.09 -3.15
C ARG A 140 -17.33 11.27 -3.99
N ASP A 141 -17.14 12.41 -3.39
CA ASP A 141 -16.92 13.65 -4.13
C ASP A 141 -15.51 13.71 -4.73
N ILE A 142 -14.50 13.24 -3.98
CA ILE A 142 -13.16 13.11 -4.57
C ILE A 142 -13.09 11.97 -5.60
N ALA A 143 -13.85 10.89 -5.39
CA ALA A 143 -13.93 9.82 -6.39
C ALA A 143 -14.51 10.30 -7.71
N ASP A 144 -15.53 11.16 -7.65
CA ASP A 144 -16.14 11.77 -8.83
C ASP A 144 -15.18 12.70 -9.54
N ASP A 145 -14.54 13.62 -8.83
CA ASP A 145 -13.52 14.53 -9.38
C ASP A 145 -12.35 13.78 -10.05
N LEU A 146 -11.90 12.67 -9.45
CA LEU A 146 -10.83 11.83 -10.02
C LEU A 146 -11.26 11.17 -11.32
N LEU A 147 -12.46 10.57 -11.38
CA LEU A 147 -12.99 9.97 -12.59
C LEU A 147 -13.22 11.00 -13.70
N ASP A 148 -13.70 12.20 -13.36
CA ASP A 148 -13.87 13.31 -14.29
C ASP A 148 -12.53 13.80 -14.85
N ALA A 149 -11.48 13.80 -14.03
CA ALA A 149 -10.10 14.09 -14.46
C ALA A 149 -9.47 12.92 -15.28
N GLY A 150 -10.17 11.81 -15.47
CA GLY A 150 -9.67 10.64 -16.20
C GLY A 150 -8.73 9.74 -15.38
N VAL A 151 -8.63 9.98 -14.08
CA VAL A 151 -7.81 9.18 -13.15
C VAL A 151 -8.58 7.92 -12.73
N TRP A 152 -7.91 6.78 -12.71
CA TRP A 152 -8.47 5.56 -12.16
C TRP A 152 -8.56 5.64 -10.64
N ILE A 153 -9.60 5.05 -10.08
CA ILE A 153 -9.71 4.91 -8.63
C ILE A 153 -9.56 3.45 -8.22
N PHE A 154 -8.69 3.19 -7.25
CA PHE A 154 -8.52 1.88 -6.63
C PHE A 154 -9.21 1.94 -5.27
N LEU A 155 -10.38 1.31 -5.18
CA LEU A 155 -11.18 1.30 -3.96
C LEU A 155 -10.56 0.34 -2.96
N ARG A 156 -10.00 0.88 -1.88
CA ARG A 156 -9.47 0.07 -0.80
C ARG A 156 -10.52 -0.16 0.29
N GLY A 157 -10.68 -1.40 0.69
CA GLY A 157 -11.52 -1.79 1.80
C GLY A 157 -10.69 -2.12 3.02
N GLY A 158 -10.71 -1.28 4.04
CA GLY A 158 -10.11 -1.59 5.33
C GLY A 158 -10.91 -2.68 6.05
N PRO A 159 -10.28 -3.69 6.68
CA PRO A 159 -10.95 -4.63 7.55
C PRO A 159 -11.45 -3.92 8.81
N PRO A 160 -12.34 -4.55 9.61
CA PRO A 160 -12.84 -3.94 10.84
C PRO A 160 -11.75 -3.54 11.85
N THR A 161 -10.58 -4.17 11.75
CA THR A 161 -9.41 -3.92 12.59
C THR A 161 -8.59 -2.70 12.15
N THR A 162 -8.65 -2.35 10.85
CA THR A 162 -7.91 -1.24 10.26
C THR A 162 -8.86 -0.30 9.53
N PRO A 163 -9.03 0.94 9.95
CA PRO A 163 -10.14 1.80 9.55
C PRO A 163 -9.94 2.51 8.19
N TRP A 164 -9.41 1.84 7.19
CA TRP A 164 -9.36 2.36 5.82
C TRP A 164 -10.69 2.09 5.11
N HIS A 165 -11.68 2.92 5.35
CA HIS A 165 -13.06 2.69 4.95
C HIS A 165 -13.47 3.48 3.70
N SER A 166 -12.55 3.74 2.78
CA SER A 166 -12.84 4.56 1.59
C SER A 166 -13.83 3.89 0.62
N LEU A 167 -13.78 2.55 0.46
CA LEU A 167 -14.65 1.84 -0.47
C LEU A 167 -16.13 2.16 -0.30
N PRO A 168 -16.74 2.05 0.91
CA PRO A 168 -18.18 2.30 1.07
C PRO A 168 -18.60 3.73 0.72
N GLN A 169 -17.70 4.69 0.82
CA GLN A 169 -17.97 6.09 0.51
C GLN A 169 -17.68 6.41 -0.96
N ALA A 170 -16.50 6.03 -1.44
CA ALA A 170 -16.06 6.33 -2.79
C ALA A 170 -16.88 5.60 -3.88
N ILE A 171 -17.31 4.36 -3.63
CA ILE A 171 -18.11 3.56 -4.59
C ILE A 171 -19.47 4.22 -4.91
N ARG A 172 -19.93 5.13 -4.07
CA ARG A 172 -21.19 5.87 -4.27
C ARG A 172 -21.16 6.75 -5.50
N THR A 173 -19.99 7.14 -6.03
CA THR A 173 -19.91 7.79 -7.34
C THR A 173 -20.47 6.90 -8.44
N ILE A 174 -20.33 5.58 -8.33
CA ILE A 174 -20.87 4.62 -9.29
C ILE A 174 -22.32 4.32 -8.96
N THR A 175 -22.63 3.94 -7.70
CA THR A 175 -23.95 3.41 -7.33
C THR A 175 -25.03 4.48 -7.16
N GLU A 176 -24.66 5.74 -6.88
CA GLU A 176 -25.60 6.85 -6.73
C GLU A 176 -25.55 7.85 -7.90
N LEU A 177 -24.35 8.20 -8.38
CA LEU A 177 -24.20 9.19 -9.45
C LEU A 177 -24.17 8.59 -10.86
N GLY A 178 -24.00 7.25 -10.97
CA GLY A 178 -24.00 6.54 -12.25
C GLY A 178 -22.69 6.68 -13.02
N ALA A 179 -21.57 7.01 -12.35
CA ALA A 179 -20.25 7.01 -12.99
C ALA A 179 -19.89 5.60 -13.51
N SER A 180 -19.07 5.55 -14.56
CA SER A 180 -18.66 4.27 -15.13
C SER A 180 -17.67 3.55 -14.24
N HIS A 181 -17.96 2.29 -13.88
CA HIS A 181 -17.07 1.43 -13.13
C HIS A 181 -15.81 0.99 -13.90
N LYS A 182 -15.74 1.24 -15.21
CA LYS A 182 -14.66 0.73 -16.08
C LYS A 182 -13.27 1.29 -15.78
N ARG A 183 -13.17 2.40 -15.05
CA ARG A 183 -11.92 2.97 -14.55
C ARG A 183 -11.81 2.85 -13.03
N THR A 184 -12.38 1.80 -12.49
CA THR A 184 -12.36 1.52 -11.06
C THR A 184 -11.85 0.11 -10.83
N ALA A 185 -10.89 -0.05 -9.94
CA ALA A 185 -10.41 -1.33 -9.46
C ALA A 185 -10.57 -1.40 -7.93
N VAL A 186 -10.28 -2.54 -7.35
CA VAL A 186 -10.19 -2.72 -5.89
C VAL A 186 -8.77 -3.09 -5.51
N CYS A 187 -8.34 -2.68 -4.31
CA CYS A 187 -7.06 -3.04 -3.74
C CYS A 187 -7.18 -3.29 -2.23
N THR A 188 -6.19 -3.94 -1.67
CA THR A 188 -6.10 -4.13 -0.21
C THR A 188 -5.35 -3.01 0.46
N ASP A 189 -4.44 -2.35 -0.27
CA ASP A 189 -3.40 -1.51 0.32
C ASP A 189 -2.56 -2.32 1.33
N ASP A 190 -1.81 -1.71 2.23
CA ASP A 190 -1.07 -2.40 3.27
C ASP A 190 -1.99 -3.23 4.16
N ARG A 191 -1.64 -4.48 4.34
CA ARG A 191 -2.45 -5.42 5.10
C ARG A 191 -1.56 -6.25 6.01
N ASP A 192 -1.85 -6.22 7.29
CA ASP A 192 -1.18 -7.10 8.26
C ASP A 192 -1.41 -8.56 7.90
N ALA A 193 -0.45 -9.43 8.25
CA ALA A 193 -0.49 -10.84 7.87
C ALA A 193 -1.76 -11.56 8.36
N ASP A 194 -2.21 -11.26 9.57
CA ASP A 194 -3.43 -11.84 10.14
C ASP A 194 -4.68 -11.36 9.40
N ASP A 195 -4.74 -10.08 9.07
CA ASP A 195 -5.84 -9.49 8.33
C ASP A 195 -5.88 -10.00 6.88
N LEU A 196 -4.73 -10.21 6.25
CA LEU A 196 -4.66 -10.73 4.89
C LEU A 196 -5.27 -12.12 4.75
N MET A 197 -5.12 -12.98 5.77
CA MET A 197 -5.72 -14.31 5.79
C MET A 197 -7.25 -14.28 5.85
N LEU A 198 -7.82 -13.26 6.50
CA LEU A 198 -9.26 -13.16 6.76
C LEU A 198 -9.98 -12.19 5.81
N PHE A 199 -9.29 -11.16 5.38
CA PHE A 199 -9.83 -10.01 4.64
C PHE A 199 -8.97 -9.72 3.40
N GLY A 200 -8.72 -10.72 2.57
CA GLY A 200 -7.99 -10.58 1.31
C GLY A 200 -8.76 -9.78 0.25
N LEU A 201 -8.25 -9.77 -0.98
CA LEU A 201 -8.89 -9.02 -2.07
C LEU A 201 -10.32 -9.50 -2.36
N ASP A 202 -10.58 -10.81 -2.23
CA ASP A 202 -11.90 -11.40 -2.34
C ASP A 202 -12.92 -10.79 -1.36
N TRP A 203 -12.47 -10.48 -0.15
CA TRP A 203 -13.30 -9.77 0.83
C TRP A 203 -13.63 -8.35 0.35
N VAL A 204 -12.66 -7.61 -0.18
CA VAL A 204 -12.87 -6.25 -0.71
C VAL A 204 -13.88 -6.28 -1.88
N VAL A 205 -13.79 -7.29 -2.76
CA VAL A 205 -14.77 -7.51 -3.83
C VAL A 205 -16.17 -7.74 -3.26
N ARG A 206 -16.32 -8.58 -2.24
CA ARG A 206 -17.62 -8.82 -1.59
C ARG A 206 -18.17 -7.56 -0.91
N GLU A 207 -17.32 -6.72 -0.33
CA GLU A 207 -17.75 -5.42 0.20
C GLU A 207 -18.25 -4.48 -0.92
N ALA A 208 -17.65 -4.51 -2.10
CA ALA A 208 -18.18 -3.77 -3.25
C ALA A 208 -19.57 -4.29 -3.68
N VAL A 209 -19.80 -5.60 -3.66
CA VAL A 209 -21.14 -6.18 -3.90
C VAL A 209 -22.15 -5.74 -2.84
N LYS A 210 -21.78 -5.77 -1.56
CA LYS A 210 -22.65 -5.26 -0.47
C LYS A 210 -22.97 -3.78 -0.62
N ALA A 211 -22.05 -3.01 -1.21
CA ALA A 211 -22.25 -1.59 -1.50
C ALA A 211 -23.09 -1.32 -2.76
N GLY A 212 -23.59 -2.35 -3.45
CA GLY A 212 -24.55 -2.24 -4.55
C GLY A 212 -24.01 -2.55 -5.95
N MET A 213 -22.76 -3.01 -6.09
CA MET A 213 -22.24 -3.50 -7.37
C MET A 213 -22.81 -4.87 -7.71
N SER A 214 -23.01 -5.18 -9.00
CA SER A 214 -23.27 -6.58 -9.37
C SER A 214 -22.05 -7.45 -9.12
N PRO A 215 -22.20 -8.75 -8.81
CA PRO A 215 -21.07 -9.66 -8.63
C PRO A 215 -20.07 -9.62 -9.79
N GLU A 216 -20.56 -9.60 -11.04
CA GLU A 216 -19.71 -9.59 -12.24
C GLU A 216 -18.89 -8.31 -12.34
N GLN A 217 -19.50 -7.16 -12.04
CA GLN A 217 -18.80 -5.88 -12.02
C GLN A 217 -17.74 -5.85 -10.92
N ALA A 218 -18.09 -6.25 -9.70
CA ALA A 218 -17.17 -6.26 -8.57
C ALA A 218 -15.97 -7.19 -8.81
N TRP A 219 -16.20 -8.39 -9.35
CA TRP A 219 -15.11 -9.31 -9.71
C TRP A 219 -14.28 -8.81 -10.89
N SER A 220 -14.88 -8.08 -11.85
CA SER A 220 -14.10 -7.41 -12.91
C SER A 220 -13.18 -6.32 -12.34
N MET A 221 -13.63 -5.59 -11.31
CA MET A 221 -12.79 -4.60 -10.59
C MET A 221 -11.63 -5.27 -9.86
N GLY A 222 -11.80 -6.51 -9.36
CA GLY A 222 -10.76 -7.31 -8.69
C GLY A 222 -9.86 -8.10 -9.67
N SER A 223 -10.10 -8.04 -10.98
CA SER A 223 -9.36 -8.85 -11.96
C SER A 223 -9.03 -8.06 -13.23
N LEU A 224 -9.96 -8.01 -14.20
CA LEU A 224 -9.75 -7.43 -15.53
C LEU A 224 -9.35 -5.95 -15.47
N HIS A 225 -9.98 -5.18 -14.59
CA HIS A 225 -9.72 -3.74 -14.54
C HIS A 225 -8.28 -3.45 -14.05
N GLY A 226 -7.79 -4.17 -13.03
CA GLY A 226 -6.38 -4.08 -12.61
C GLY A 226 -5.43 -4.45 -13.74
N ALA A 227 -5.69 -5.58 -14.42
CA ALA A 227 -4.90 -6.02 -15.57
C ALA A 227 -4.89 -4.96 -16.70
N THR A 228 -6.04 -4.38 -17.02
CA THR A 228 -6.18 -3.32 -18.04
C THR A 228 -5.40 -2.06 -17.63
N ARG A 229 -5.46 -1.67 -16.36
CA ARG A 229 -4.76 -0.49 -15.86
C ARG A 229 -3.24 -0.60 -16.04
N PHE A 230 -2.70 -1.79 -15.90
CA PHE A 230 -1.27 -2.07 -16.07
C PHE A 230 -0.91 -2.63 -17.46
N ALA A 231 -1.83 -2.54 -18.44
CA ALA A 231 -1.66 -3.01 -19.83
C ALA A 231 -1.28 -4.50 -19.93
N MET A 232 -1.83 -5.34 -19.05
CA MET A 232 -1.61 -6.79 -18.99
C MET A 232 -2.86 -7.62 -19.28
N ASP A 233 -3.95 -7.00 -19.69
CA ASP A 233 -5.23 -7.66 -19.96
C ASP A 233 -5.19 -8.60 -21.18
N GLY A 234 -4.14 -8.56 -21.96
CA GLY A 234 -3.86 -9.59 -22.99
C GLY A 234 -3.42 -10.94 -22.41
N GLU A 235 -2.86 -10.95 -21.18
CA GLU A 235 -2.29 -12.15 -20.55
C GLU A 235 -3.09 -12.63 -19.35
N ILE A 236 -3.60 -11.71 -18.52
CA ILE A 236 -4.27 -12.00 -17.24
C ILE A 236 -5.60 -11.23 -17.09
N GLY A 237 -6.31 -11.47 -16.00
CA GLY A 237 -7.49 -10.72 -15.59
C GLY A 237 -8.79 -11.19 -16.23
N GLY A 238 -8.78 -12.20 -17.09
CA GLY A 238 -10.01 -12.71 -17.71
C GLY A 238 -9.83 -14.08 -18.36
N LEU A 239 -10.95 -14.76 -18.57
CA LEU A 239 -11.02 -16.05 -19.24
C LEU A 239 -11.05 -15.84 -20.75
N GLY A 240 -10.04 -16.33 -21.46
CA GLY A 240 -9.96 -16.19 -22.92
C GLY A 240 -8.81 -16.97 -23.51
N GLY A 241 -8.92 -17.30 -24.79
CA GLY A 241 -7.87 -17.99 -25.53
C GLY A 241 -6.57 -17.18 -25.53
N GLY A 242 -5.43 -17.82 -25.23
CA GLY A 242 -4.12 -17.20 -25.18
C GLY A 242 -3.75 -16.54 -23.85
N ARG A 243 -4.70 -16.39 -22.91
CA ARG A 243 -4.42 -15.89 -21.56
C ARG A 243 -3.95 -17.01 -20.64
N ARG A 244 -3.23 -16.61 -19.60
CA ARG A 244 -2.79 -17.53 -18.56
C ARG A 244 -4.01 -18.13 -17.83
N ALA A 245 -3.95 -19.42 -17.54
CA ALA A 245 -5.05 -20.14 -16.91
C ALA A 245 -5.02 -19.93 -15.38
N ASP A 246 -5.25 -18.70 -14.95
CA ASP A 246 -5.50 -18.33 -13.56
C ASP A 246 -7.01 -18.34 -13.34
N LEU A 247 -7.48 -19.26 -12.52
CA LEU A 247 -8.91 -19.52 -12.34
C LEU A 247 -9.26 -19.55 -10.87
N VAL A 248 -10.43 -19.05 -10.52
CA VAL A 248 -10.96 -19.14 -9.16
C VAL A 248 -12.38 -19.71 -9.22
N LEU A 249 -12.61 -20.79 -8.50
CA LEU A 249 -13.96 -21.31 -8.27
C LEU A 249 -14.51 -20.69 -6.99
N LEU A 250 -15.69 -20.09 -7.11
CA LEU A 250 -16.39 -19.43 -6.01
C LEU A 250 -17.57 -20.27 -5.54
N ASP A 251 -17.90 -20.17 -4.26
CA ASP A 251 -19.17 -20.64 -3.73
C ASP A 251 -20.31 -19.62 -3.96
N ASP A 252 -21.54 -19.99 -3.53
CA ASP A 252 -22.70 -19.12 -3.63
C ASP A 252 -22.56 -17.80 -2.83
N GLY A 253 -21.67 -17.76 -1.85
CA GLY A 253 -21.32 -16.57 -1.07
C GLY A 253 -20.17 -15.75 -1.67
N LEU A 254 -19.76 -16.08 -2.90
CA LEU A 254 -18.65 -15.45 -3.62
C LEU A 254 -17.29 -15.60 -2.89
N LYS A 255 -17.10 -16.67 -2.12
CA LYS A 255 -15.83 -17.00 -1.50
C LYS A 255 -15.03 -17.97 -2.36
N PRO A 256 -13.71 -17.77 -2.52
CA PRO A 256 -12.85 -18.74 -3.19
C PRO A 256 -12.90 -20.11 -2.54
N GLN A 257 -13.16 -21.13 -3.35
CA GLN A 257 -13.14 -22.54 -2.94
C GLN A 257 -11.93 -23.26 -3.54
N SER A 258 -11.59 -22.96 -4.78
CA SER A 258 -10.42 -23.52 -5.44
C SER A 258 -9.76 -22.46 -6.30
N THR A 259 -8.44 -22.49 -6.35
CA THR A 259 -7.60 -21.56 -7.11
C THR A 259 -6.65 -22.35 -8.00
N TRP A 260 -6.60 -22.01 -9.27
CA TRP A 260 -5.57 -22.45 -10.22
C TRP A 260 -4.66 -21.30 -10.58
N TYR A 261 -3.37 -21.56 -10.51
CA TYR A 261 -2.32 -20.63 -10.91
C TYR A 261 -1.54 -21.21 -12.09
N GLY A 262 -1.56 -20.54 -13.24
CA GLY A 262 -0.93 -21.03 -14.44
C GLY A 262 -1.46 -22.40 -14.93
N GLY A 263 -2.72 -22.71 -14.65
CA GLY A 263 -3.37 -24.00 -14.97
C GLY A 263 -3.19 -25.10 -13.92
N GLU A 264 -2.44 -24.82 -12.86
CA GLU A 264 -2.20 -25.78 -11.78
C GLU A 264 -3.11 -25.50 -10.57
N LEU A 265 -3.78 -26.54 -10.09
CA LEU A 265 -4.58 -26.44 -8.86
C LEU A 265 -3.66 -26.22 -7.66
N VAL A 266 -3.75 -25.06 -7.03
CA VAL A 266 -2.91 -24.67 -5.88
C VAL A 266 -3.70 -24.57 -4.58
N VAL A 267 -5.01 -24.30 -4.67
CA VAL A 267 -5.94 -24.35 -3.53
C VAL A 267 -7.14 -25.20 -3.92
N GLU A 268 -7.52 -26.12 -3.04
CA GLU A 268 -8.67 -27.01 -3.21
C GLU A 268 -9.52 -27.02 -1.94
N ASN A 269 -10.83 -26.75 -2.08
CA ASN A 269 -11.77 -26.69 -0.96
C ASN A 269 -11.28 -25.78 0.19
N GLY A 270 -10.72 -24.62 -0.13
CA GLY A 270 -10.21 -23.65 0.83
C GLY A 270 -8.93 -24.06 1.56
N LYS A 271 -8.19 -25.04 1.03
CA LYS A 271 -6.92 -25.52 1.61
C LYS A 271 -5.83 -25.53 0.55
N ILE A 272 -4.61 -25.24 0.96
CA ILE A 272 -3.44 -25.36 0.07
C ILE A 272 -3.21 -26.82 -0.30
N THR A 273 -2.81 -27.04 -1.54
CA THR A 273 -2.43 -28.39 -2.02
C THR A 273 -1.02 -28.75 -1.52
N PRO A 274 -0.66 -30.05 -1.44
CA PRO A 274 0.71 -30.46 -1.08
C PRO A 274 1.79 -29.86 -1.99
N ARG A 275 1.46 -29.61 -3.24
CA ARG A 275 2.37 -28.96 -4.20
C ARG A 275 2.63 -27.51 -3.83
N LEU A 276 1.59 -26.75 -3.48
CA LEU A 276 1.75 -25.37 -3.02
C LEU A 276 2.53 -25.32 -1.70
N ASP A 277 2.22 -26.22 -0.75
CA ASP A 277 2.96 -26.30 0.52
C ASP A 277 4.46 -26.55 0.30
N GLN A 278 4.80 -27.44 -0.63
CA GLN A 278 6.19 -27.65 -1.04
C GLN A 278 6.83 -26.40 -1.65
N ALA A 279 6.12 -25.69 -2.53
CA ALA A 279 6.63 -24.45 -3.13
C ALA A 279 6.85 -23.35 -2.07
N LEU A 280 5.93 -23.20 -1.13
CA LEU A 280 6.02 -22.24 -0.02
C LEU A 280 7.12 -22.57 0.99
N SER A 281 7.62 -23.79 1.01
CA SER A 281 8.74 -24.19 1.88
C SER A 281 10.09 -23.59 1.44
N GLN A 282 10.20 -23.21 0.18
CA GLN A 282 11.37 -22.50 -0.34
C GLN A 282 11.34 -21.04 0.15
N ARG A 283 12.48 -20.58 0.70
CA ARG A 283 12.59 -19.23 1.25
C ARG A 283 13.77 -18.50 0.64
N TYR A 284 13.52 -17.33 0.11
CA TYR A 284 14.57 -16.44 -0.33
C TYR A 284 15.44 -16.02 0.86
N GLN A 285 16.74 -15.95 0.63
CA GLN A 285 17.69 -15.51 1.64
C GLN A 285 18.11 -14.06 1.34
N TYR A 286 17.51 -13.13 2.05
CA TYR A 286 17.88 -11.73 1.91
C TYR A 286 19.37 -11.50 2.18
N PRO A 287 20.02 -10.61 1.42
CA PRO A 287 21.44 -10.30 1.64
C PRO A 287 21.71 -9.87 3.08
N LYS A 288 22.82 -10.31 3.66
CA LYS A 288 23.20 -9.89 5.02
C LYS A 288 23.29 -8.37 5.18
N ALA A 289 23.57 -7.65 4.09
CA ALA A 289 23.54 -6.19 4.04
C ALA A 289 22.20 -5.59 4.48
N ALA A 290 21.09 -6.30 4.30
CA ALA A 290 19.77 -5.89 4.76
C ALA A 290 19.72 -5.61 6.29
N TYR A 291 20.54 -6.31 7.04
CA TYR A 291 20.60 -6.23 8.50
C TYR A 291 21.86 -5.51 9.01
N ALA A 292 22.83 -5.26 8.13
CA ALA A 292 24.17 -4.76 8.53
C ALA A 292 24.14 -3.36 9.14
N THR A 293 23.15 -2.56 8.79
CA THR A 293 23.00 -1.19 9.31
C THR A 293 22.22 -1.12 10.62
N VAL A 294 21.55 -2.21 11.04
CA VAL A 294 20.74 -2.21 12.26
C VAL A 294 21.63 -2.24 13.49
N LYS A 295 21.62 -1.16 14.26
CA LYS A 295 22.38 -0.98 15.51
C LYS A 295 21.46 -0.42 16.58
N LEU A 296 20.90 -1.30 17.38
CA LEU A 296 20.04 -0.87 18.49
C LEU A 296 20.89 -0.33 19.65
N PRO A 297 20.47 0.73 20.34
CA PRO A 297 21.11 1.19 21.55
C PRO A 297 21.03 0.11 22.64
N ALA A 298 22.09 0.01 23.46
CA ALA A 298 22.17 -1.00 24.53
C ALA A 298 21.09 -0.82 25.61
N GLN A 299 20.63 0.38 25.81
CA GLN A 299 19.53 0.72 26.71
C GLN A 299 18.62 1.77 26.07
N VAL A 300 17.33 1.54 26.13
CA VAL A 300 16.31 2.46 25.62
C VAL A 300 15.39 2.84 26.76
N LYS A 301 15.39 4.13 27.14
CA LYS A 301 14.39 4.68 28.05
C LYS A 301 13.14 5.02 27.25
N LEU A 302 12.15 4.16 27.27
CA LEU A 302 10.90 4.35 26.51
C LEU A 302 9.90 5.28 27.21
N THR A 303 10.06 5.50 28.51
CA THR A 303 9.11 6.28 29.30
C THR A 303 9.75 7.60 29.73
N PRO A 304 9.24 8.76 29.33
CA PRO A 304 9.69 10.05 29.83
C PRO A 304 9.35 10.25 31.33
N GLU A 305 9.83 11.32 31.91
CA GLU A 305 9.49 11.66 33.30
C GLU A 305 8.04 12.13 33.38
N LEU A 306 7.36 11.69 34.46
CA LEU A 306 5.98 12.09 34.72
C LEU A 306 5.94 13.58 35.10
N PRO A 307 5.08 14.39 34.46
CA PRO A 307 4.92 15.80 34.84
C PRO A 307 4.42 15.97 36.28
N THR A 308 5.16 16.72 37.07
CA THR A 308 4.80 17.00 38.50
C THR A 308 3.91 18.22 38.65
N LYS A 309 3.72 19.00 37.58
CA LYS A 309 2.88 20.22 37.56
C LYS A 309 1.95 20.17 36.35
N ALA A 310 0.83 20.91 36.41
CA ALA A 310 -0.01 21.12 35.27
C ALA A 310 0.78 21.78 34.13
N CYS A 311 0.70 21.22 32.95
CA CYS A 311 1.40 21.71 31.77
C CYS A 311 0.63 21.38 30.49
N THR A 312 1.04 21.96 29.39
CA THR A 312 0.57 21.59 28.05
C THR A 312 1.63 20.74 27.38
N VAL A 313 1.24 19.57 26.89
CA VAL A 313 2.10 18.67 26.16
C VAL A 313 1.72 18.62 24.68
N ASN A 314 2.71 18.41 23.84
CA ASN A 314 2.46 18.12 22.43
C ASN A 314 2.02 16.66 22.29
N ALA A 315 1.01 16.43 21.48
CA ALA A 315 0.51 15.11 21.15
C ALA A 315 0.34 14.97 19.63
N ILE A 316 0.45 13.76 19.16
CA ILE A 316 0.01 13.36 17.82
C ILE A 316 -1.46 12.98 17.94
N LYS A 317 -2.29 13.50 17.04
CA LYS A 317 -3.70 13.14 16.96
C LYS A 317 -4.01 12.59 15.58
N THR A 318 -4.74 11.49 15.54
CA THR A 318 -5.28 10.95 14.30
C THR A 318 -6.42 11.84 13.81
N ALA A 319 -6.24 12.46 12.66
CA ALA A 319 -7.28 13.28 12.01
C ALA A 319 -8.12 12.44 11.03
N LEU A 320 -7.44 11.66 10.19
CA LEU A 320 -8.05 10.66 9.32
C LEU A 320 -7.35 9.32 9.61
N PRO A 321 -8.06 8.33 10.13
CA PRO A 321 -7.48 7.03 10.43
C PRO A 321 -6.78 6.41 9.21
N GLY A 322 -5.53 5.97 9.38
CA GLY A 322 -4.71 5.39 8.33
C GLY A 322 -4.16 6.39 7.29
N ILE A 323 -4.49 7.68 7.36
CA ILE A 323 -4.13 8.67 6.34
C ILE A 323 -3.39 9.87 6.93
N THR A 324 -3.99 10.55 7.93
CA THR A 324 -3.47 11.84 8.39
C THR A 324 -3.34 11.92 9.90
N LEU A 325 -2.15 12.30 10.33
CA LEU A 325 -1.82 12.69 11.70
C LEU A 325 -1.65 14.20 11.77
N ILE A 326 -2.09 14.81 12.85
CA ILE A 326 -1.92 16.24 13.11
C ILE A 326 -1.28 16.48 14.46
N HIS A 327 -0.61 17.63 14.59
CA HIS A 327 -0.14 18.12 15.86
C HIS A 327 -1.31 18.61 16.73
N ASP A 328 -1.41 18.11 17.95
CA ASP A 328 -2.37 18.54 18.96
C ASP A 328 -1.65 19.01 20.22
N LYS A 329 -2.33 19.82 21.03
CA LYS A 329 -1.85 20.30 22.31
C LYS A 329 -2.84 19.89 23.40
N VAL A 330 -2.38 19.09 24.35
CA VAL A 330 -3.19 18.56 25.43
C VAL A 330 -2.78 19.18 26.74
N ALA A 331 -3.71 19.86 27.42
CA ALA A 331 -3.51 20.33 28.78
C ALA A 331 -3.67 19.15 29.74
N ILE A 332 -2.64 18.86 30.51
CA ILE A 332 -2.61 17.77 31.49
C ILE A 332 -2.47 18.31 32.92
N ALA A 333 -3.21 17.71 33.84
CA ALA A 333 -3.03 17.92 35.27
C ALA A 333 -2.10 16.86 35.85
N PRO A 334 -1.41 17.14 36.99
CA PRO A 334 -0.60 16.16 37.65
C PRO A 334 -1.37 14.87 37.96
N ALA A 335 -0.71 13.74 37.81
CA ALA A 335 -1.23 12.42 38.12
C ALA A 335 -0.20 11.64 38.94
N SER A 336 -0.64 10.61 39.64
CA SER A 336 0.26 9.74 40.43
C SER A 336 1.17 8.90 39.55
N ASP A 337 0.70 8.56 38.37
CA ASP A 337 1.39 7.68 37.42
C ASP A 337 0.89 7.90 35.98
N TRP A 338 1.60 7.35 35.02
CA TRP A 338 1.24 7.44 33.61
C TRP A 338 -0.08 6.74 33.26
N PRO A 339 -0.41 5.54 33.76
CA PRO A 339 -1.71 4.92 33.50
C PRO A 339 -2.90 5.79 33.88
N THR A 340 -2.84 6.44 35.05
CA THR A 340 -3.88 7.38 35.49
C THR A 340 -3.99 8.58 34.56
N LEU A 341 -2.88 9.13 34.11
CA LEU A 341 -2.84 10.26 33.18
C LEU A 341 -3.41 9.85 31.80
N PHE A 342 -3.02 8.69 31.30
CA PHE A 342 -3.51 8.16 30.02
C PHE A 342 -5.01 7.90 30.02
N ALA A 343 -5.52 7.23 31.07
CA ALA A 343 -6.95 6.96 31.19
C ALA A 343 -7.77 8.26 31.24
N ARG A 344 -7.25 9.30 31.91
CA ARG A 344 -7.93 10.60 32.04
C ARG A 344 -8.00 11.37 30.72
N HIS A 345 -6.96 11.29 29.89
CA HIS A 345 -6.80 12.13 28.71
C HIS A 345 -6.90 11.36 27.38
N GLY A 346 -7.10 10.04 27.40
CA GLY A 346 -7.12 9.20 26.20
C GLY A 346 -5.78 9.22 25.46
N LEU A 347 -4.67 9.08 26.19
CA LEU A 347 -3.32 9.16 25.62
C LEU A 347 -2.60 7.83 25.74
N CYS A 348 -1.60 7.64 24.88
CA CYS A 348 -0.60 6.59 25.03
C CYS A 348 0.79 7.11 24.63
N PHE A 349 1.84 6.35 24.96
CA PHE A 349 3.18 6.66 24.49
C PHE A 349 3.37 6.27 23.03
N VAL A 350 4.17 7.06 22.34
CA VAL A 350 4.81 6.67 21.09
C VAL A 350 6.32 6.92 21.25
N ALA A 351 7.15 5.98 20.81
CA ALA A 351 8.59 6.13 20.78
C ALA A 351 9.11 5.76 19.38
N VAL A 352 9.98 6.60 18.85
CA VAL A 352 10.70 6.36 17.60
C VAL A 352 12.16 6.15 17.93
N ILE A 353 12.67 4.96 17.54
CA ILE A 353 14.04 4.56 17.83
C ILE A 353 14.82 4.53 16.52
N GLU A 354 15.84 5.38 16.40
CA GLU A 354 16.77 5.32 15.27
C GLU A 354 17.61 4.03 15.38
N ARG A 355 17.46 3.13 14.41
CA ARG A 355 18.06 1.79 14.43
C ARG A 355 19.24 1.59 13.50
N HIS A 356 19.61 2.61 12.70
CA HIS A 356 20.69 2.50 11.72
C HIS A 356 22.03 3.05 12.23
N GLY A 357 22.08 3.54 13.45
CA GLY A 357 23.31 4.01 14.13
C GLY A 357 23.84 5.33 13.60
N LYS A 358 23.04 6.09 12.84
CA LYS A 358 23.47 7.38 12.28
C LYS A 358 23.38 8.54 13.28
N SER A 359 22.42 8.49 14.19
CA SER A 359 22.18 9.51 15.20
C SER A 359 22.47 9.02 16.63
N ALA A 360 23.49 8.14 16.78
CA ALA A 360 23.94 7.60 18.06
C ALA A 360 22.84 6.93 18.91
N GLY A 361 21.86 6.31 18.26
CA GLY A 361 20.76 5.62 18.94
C GLY A 361 19.75 6.57 19.59
N ASN A 362 19.47 7.70 18.97
CA ASN A 362 18.46 8.63 19.46
C ASN A 362 17.09 7.96 19.56
N VAL A 363 16.43 8.23 20.66
CA VAL A 363 15.06 7.85 20.92
C VAL A 363 14.24 9.13 21.07
N ALA A 364 13.27 9.31 20.18
CA ALA A 364 12.28 10.37 20.32
C ALA A 364 11.05 9.83 21.03
N HIS A 365 10.49 10.62 21.94
CA HIS A 365 9.27 10.27 22.67
C HIS A 365 8.16 11.25 22.32
N GLY A 366 6.95 10.74 22.26
CA GLY A 366 5.75 11.53 22.04
C GLY A 366 4.55 10.93 22.77
N LEU A 367 3.45 11.63 22.65
CA LEU A 367 2.15 11.18 23.10
C LEU A 367 1.23 11.08 21.89
N LEU A 368 0.42 10.02 21.84
CA LEU A 368 -0.61 9.80 20.84
C LEU A 368 -1.99 9.86 21.52
N LYS A 369 -2.94 10.54 20.83
CA LYS A 369 -4.33 10.72 21.28
C LYS A 369 -5.32 10.15 20.27
#